data_9113a73cf40e8ecdf5f23882c53e6a7c
#
_entry.id   9113a73cf40e8ecdf5f23882c53e6a7c
#
_cell.length_a   1.000
_cell.length_b   1.000
_cell.length_c   1.000
_cell.angle_alpha   90.00
_cell.angle_beta   90.00
_cell.angle_gamma   90.00
#
_symmetry.space_group_name_H-M   'P 1'
#
loop_
_entity.id
_entity.type
_entity.pdbx_description
1 polymer ?
#
loop_
_entity_poly.entity_id
_entity_poly.type
_entity_poly.pdbx_seq_one_letter_code
_entity_poly.pdbx_strand_id
1 'polypeptide(L)'
;MKTGPKPRKITTQLLEQIEFQASRGLSQQQICRALGISETWWYDAKQKSAEISESFKRGKAKGLAEVSNAIYEQALNGSTGAACFFS
;
A
#
# COMPACT_ATOMS: atom_id res chain seq x y z
N MET A 1 16.82 -24.11 2.76
CA MET A 1 16.34 -23.67 2.58
C MET A 1 15.80 -23.62 1.83
N LYS A 2 15.66 -23.68 1.79
CA LYS A 2 15.20 -23.40 1.13
C LYS A 2 14.84 -22.68 0.81
N THR A 3 15.25 -22.66 0.99
CA THR A 3 14.82 -21.59 0.63
C THR A 3 14.34 -21.46 -0.64
N GLY A 4 14.34 -22.35 -1.32
CA GLY A 4 13.73 -22.22 -2.56
C GLY A 4 12.41 -21.58 -2.33
N PRO A 5 12.05 -20.62 -3.08
CA PRO A 5 10.78 -19.99 -2.84
C PRO A 5 9.70 -20.99 -3.10
N LYS A 6 9.04 -21.32 -2.06
CA LYS A 6 7.84 -22.11 -2.22
C LYS A 6 6.78 -21.23 -2.85
N PRO A 7 5.98 -21.79 -3.75
CA PRO A 7 4.84 -21.05 -4.26
C PRO A 7 3.99 -20.60 -3.08
N ARG A 8 3.83 -19.34 -2.96
CA ARG A 8 3.05 -18.76 -1.88
C ARG A 8 1.60 -18.73 -2.34
N LYS A 9 0.73 -19.20 -1.49
CA LYS A 9 -0.69 -19.12 -1.82
C LYS A 9 -1.18 -17.71 -1.55
N ILE A 10 -2.15 -17.31 -2.36
CA ILE A 10 -2.79 -16.03 -2.17
C ILE A 10 -3.87 -16.22 -1.12
N THR A 11 -3.62 -15.71 0.07
CA THR A 11 -4.54 -15.82 1.18
C THR A 11 -5.10 -14.45 1.52
N THR A 12 -6.20 -14.44 2.26
CA THR A 12 -6.76 -13.18 2.73
C THR A 12 -5.74 -12.42 3.55
N GLN A 13 -4.99 -13.13 4.38
CA GLN A 13 -3.97 -12.49 5.20
C GLN A 13 -2.91 -11.82 4.34
N LEU A 14 -2.48 -12.49 3.28
CA LEU A 14 -1.50 -11.90 2.37
C LEU A 14 -2.07 -10.65 1.71
N LEU A 15 -3.31 -10.72 1.26
CA LEU A 15 -3.94 -9.58 0.61
C LEU A 15 -4.07 -8.40 1.57
N GLU A 16 -4.39 -8.68 2.82
CA GLU A 16 -4.48 -7.62 3.82
C GLU A 16 -3.13 -6.98 4.06
N GLN A 17 -2.07 -7.77 4.09
CA GLN A 17 -0.73 -7.23 4.27
C GLN A 17 -0.32 -6.39 3.08
N ILE A 18 -0.66 -6.83 1.87
CA ILE A 18 -0.37 -6.04 0.67
C ILE A 18 -1.10 -4.71 0.74
N GLU A 19 -2.36 -4.74 1.09
CA GLU A 19 -3.15 -3.53 1.20
C GLU A 19 -2.56 -2.59 2.26
N PHE A 20 -2.20 -3.14 3.40
CA PHE A 20 -1.62 -2.35 4.48
C PHE A 20 -0.32 -1.69 4.06
N GLN A 21 0.58 -2.47 3.47
CA GLN A 21 1.87 -1.92 3.06
C GLN A 21 1.70 -0.88 1.96
N ALA A 22 0.76 -1.13 1.05
CA ALA A 22 0.50 -0.17 -0.02
C ALA A 22 -0.07 1.12 0.55
N SER A 23 -0.89 1.03 1.60
CA SER A 23 -1.45 2.21 2.23
C SER A 23 -0.37 3.05 2.90
N ARG A 24 0.77 2.45 3.19
CA ARG A 24 1.90 3.18 3.76
C ARG A 24 2.77 3.82 2.69
N GLY A 25 2.38 3.69 1.45
CA GLY A 25 3.11 4.33 0.36
C GLY A 25 4.24 3.50 -0.23
N LEU A 26 4.33 2.22 0.14
CA LEU A 26 5.39 1.39 -0.39
C LEU A 26 5.14 1.03 -1.85
N SER A 27 6.21 0.95 -2.63
CA SER A 27 6.11 0.48 -3.99
C SER A 27 6.00 -1.05 -3.99
N GLN A 28 5.70 -1.60 -5.17
CA GLN A 28 5.60 -3.05 -5.30
C GLN A 28 6.90 -3.73 -4.88
N GLN A 29 8.02 -3.18 -5.29
CA GLN A 29 9.32 -3.75 -4.91
C GLN A 29 9.52 -3.70 -3.39
N GLN A 30 9.14 -2.60 -2.78
CA GLN A 30 9.29 -2.46 -1.35
C GLN A 30 8.37 -3.42 -0.61
N ILE A 31 7.15 -3.61 -1.12
CA ILE A 31 6.23 -4.56 -0.52
C ILE A 31 6.79 -5.98 -0.61
N CYS A 32 7.34 -6.33 -1.76
CA CYS A 32 7.95 -7.65 -1.91
C CYS A 32 9.06 -7.86 -0.90
N ARG A 33 9.90 -6.87 -0.70
CA ARG A 33 10.96 -6.96 0.29
C ARG A 33 10.41 -7.07 1.71
N ALA A 34 9.41 -6.27 2.00
CA ALA A 34 8.83 -6.26 3.34
C ALA A 34 8.18 -7.59 3.69
N LEU A 35 7.57 -8.23 2.71
CA LEU A 35 6.86 -9.48 2.94
C LEU A 35 7.70 -10.71 2.63
N GLY A 36 8.92 -10.52 2.15
CA GLY A 36 9.77 -11.64 1.81
C GLY A 36 9.30 -12.38 0.57
N ILE A 37 8.73 -11.68 -0.37
CA ILE A 37 8.19 -12.24 -1.60
C ILE A 37 9.12 -11.89 -2.75
N SER A 38 9.38 -12.83 -3.65
CA SER A 38 10.18 -12.53 -4.81
C SER A 38 9.36 -11.70 -5.79
N GLU A 39 10.02 -10.83 -6.52
CA GLU A 39 9.34 -10.02 -7.52
C GLU A 39 8.80 -10.88 -8.64
N THR A 40 9.53 -11.93 -8.98
CA THR A 40 9.07 -12.85 -10.00
C THR A 40 7.72 -13.47 -9.61
N TRP A 41 7.63 -13.93 -8.37
CA TRP A 41 6.37 -14.48 -7.89
C TRP A 41 5.26 -13.42 -7.89
N TRP A 42 5.62 -12.22 -7.48
CA TRP A 42 4.65 -11.13 -7.40
C TRP A 42 4.03 -10.83 -8.75
N TYR A 43 4.87 -10.67 -9.77
CA TYR A 43 4.35 -10.34 -11.10
C TYR A 43 3.59 -11.50 -11.71
N ASP A 44 4.06 -12.74 -11.47
CA ASP A 44 3.37 -13.91 -11.94
C ASP A 44 1.98 -14.02 -11.29
N ALA A 45 1.93 -13.81 -9.98
CA ALA A 45 0.67 -13.90 -9.26
C ALA A 45 -0.30 -12.80 -9.70
N LYS A 46 0.23 -11.62 -9.99
CA LYS A 46 -0.61 -10.53 -10.48
C LYS A 46 -1.26 -10.88 -11.82
N GLN A 47 -0.54 -11.59 -12.66
CA GLN A 47 -1.08 -12.00 -13.94
C GLN A 47 -2.14 -13.07 -13.78
N LYS A 48 -1.95 -13.94 -12.81
CA LYS A 48 -2.87 -15.04 -12.59
C LYS A 48 -4.10 -14.66 -11.78
N SER A 49 -3.97 -13.66 -10.95
CA SER A 49 -5.05 -13.26 -10.07
C SER A 49 -5.11 -11.74 -9.96
N ALA A 50 -6.28 -11.20 -10.17
CA ALA A 50 -6.48 -9.77 -10.04
C ALA A 50 -6.49 -9.32 -8.57
N GLU A 51 -6.61 -10.26 -7.64
CA GLU A 51 -6.74 -9.92 -6.23
C GLU A 51 -5.54 -9.14 -5.70
N ILE A 52 -4.34 -9.55 -6.13
CA ILE A 52 -3.13 -8.86 -5.68
C ILE A 52 -3.10 -7.44 -6.19
N SER A 53 -3.42 -7.27 -7.47
CA SER A 53 -3.46 -5.95 -8.07
C SER A 53 -4.51 -5.07 -7.41
N GLU A 54 -5.68 -5.65 -7.13
CA GLU A 54 -6.75 -4.92 -6.47
C GLU A 54 -6.40 -4.52 -5.05
N SER A 55 -5.78 -5.43 -4.29
CA SER A 55 -5.35 -5.12 -2.94
C SER A 55 -4.32 -4.00 -2.94
N PHE A 56 -3.40 -4.06 -3.88
CA PHE A 56 -2.38 -3.02 -3.99
C PHE A 56 -3.01 -1.67 -4.31
N LYS A 57 -3.91 -1.64 -5.29
CA LYS A 57 -4.59 -0.41 -5.67
C LYS A 57 -5.44 0.13 -4.52
N ARG A 58 -6.13 -0.76 -3.82
CA ARG A 58 -6.97 -0.37 -2.70
C ARG A 58 -6.12 0.24 -1.60
N GLY A 59 -4.98 -0.38 -1.30
CA GLY A 59 -4.09 0.16 -0.30
C GLY A 59 -3.54 1.52 -0.70
N LYS A 60 -3.15 1.67 -1.95
CA LYS A 60 -2.68 2.95 -2.43
C LYS A 60 -3.74 4.02 -2.31
N ALA A 61 -4.98 3.68 -2.66
CA ALA A 61 -6.08 4.63 -2.57
C ALA A 61 -6.34 5.01 -1.12
N LYS A 62 -6.28 4.03 -0.21
CA LYS A 62 -6.46 4.31 1.21
C LYS A 62 -5.38 5.24 1.74
N GLY A 63 -4.14 4.94 1.40
CA GLY A 63 -3.03 5.76 1.85
C GLY A 63 -3.15 7.18 1.35
N LEU A 64 -3.51 7.33 0.09
CA LEU A 64 -3.69 8.64 -0.49
C LEU A 64 -4.84 9.39 0.18
N ALA A 65 -5.94 8.68 0.44
CA ALA A 65 -7.10 9.29 1.09
C ALA A 65 -6.75 9.74 2.49
N GLU A 66 -6.00 8.92 3.24
CA GLU A 66 -5.62 9.29 4.59
C GLU A 66 -4.68 10.49 4.60
N VAL A 67 -3.74 10.52 3.68
CA VAL A 67 -2.84 11.67 3.58
C VAL A 67 -3.63 12.92 3.20
N SER A 68 -4.54 12.79 2.25
CA SER A 68 -5.36 13.91 1.83
C SER A 68 -6.21 14.42 2.98
N ASN A 69 -6.81 13.51 3.75
CA ASN A 69 -7.62 13.89 4.89
C ASN A 69 -6.79 14.58 5.96
N ALA A 70 -5.59 14.07 6.21
CA ALA A 70 -4.71 14.68 7.21
C ALA A 70 -4.34 16.10 6.80
N ILE A 71 -4.04 16.29 5.54
CA ILE A 71 -3.71 17.62 5.03
C ILE A 71 -4.93 18.53 5.12
N TYR A 72 -6.08 18.00 4.75
CA TYR A 72 -7.31 18.76 4.80
C TYR A 72 -7.65 19.18 6.23
N GLU A 73 -7.51 18.26 7.17
CA GLU A 73 -7.77 18.54 8.57
C GLU A 73 -6.78 19.58 9.11
N GLN A 74 -5.53 19.48 8.73
CA GLN A 74 -4.56 20.48 9.11
C GLN A 74 -4.93 21.85 8.56
N ALA A 75 -5.40 21.89 7.33
CA ALA A 75 -5.82 23.12 6.72
C ALA A 75 -7.02 23.71 7.45
N LEU A 76 -7.92 22.85 7.91
CA LEU A 76 -9.10 23.32 8.63
C LEU A 76 -8.75 23.70 10.07
N ASN A 77 -8.05 22.83 10.77
CA ASN A 77 -7.73 23.08 12.17
C ASN A 77 -6.66 24.12 12.32
N GLY A 78 -5.70 24.08 11.42
CA GLY A 78 -4.68 25.08 11.39
C GLY A 78 -5.08 26.28 10.59
N SER A 79 -6.32 26.31 10.12
CA SER A 79 -6.76 27.35 9.23
C SER A 79 -6.62 28.72 9.88
N THR A 80 -6.77 28.75 11.17
CA THR A 80 -6.53 30.01 11.87
C THR A 80 -5.12 30.47 11.59
N GLY A 81 -4.17 29.59 11.83
CA GLY A 81 -2.80 29.89 11.51
C GLY A 81 -2.56 29.97 10.02
N ALA A 82 -3.12 29.02 9.28
CA ALA A 82 -2.97 29.01 7.84
C ALA A 82 -3.62 30.22 7.21
N ALA A 83 -4.77 30.58 7.72
CA ALA A 83 -5.45 31.78 7.24
C ALA A 83 -4.61 32.99 7.49
N CYS A 84 -3.89 32.99 8.58
CA CYS A 84 -2.99 34.09 8.86
C CYS A 84 -1.88 34.17 7.83
N PHE A 85 -1.43 33.03 7.35
CA PHE A 85 -0.41 33.03 6.32
C PHE A 85 -0.95 33.52 4.99
N PHE A 86 -2.18 33.17 4.71
CA PHE A 86 -2.79 33.51 3.43
C PHE A 86 -3.38 34.91 3.42
N SER A 87 -3.71 35.38 4.54
CA SER A 87 -4.32 36.72 4.64
C SER A 87 -3.31 37.80 4.86
#